data_ec5d7966e8a08a8d2b490d96003abda2
#
_entry.id   ec5d7966e8a08a8d2b490d96003abda2
#
_cell.length_a   1.000
_cell.length_b   1.000
_cell.length_c   1.000
_cell.angle_alpha   90.00
_cell.angle_beta   90.00
_cell.angle_gamma   90.00
#
_symmetry.space_group_name_H-M   'P 1'
#
loop_
_entity.id
_entity.type
_entity.pdbx_description
1 polymer ?
#
loop_
_entity_poly.entity_id
_entity_poly.type
_entity_poly.pdbx_seq_one_letter_code
_entity_poly.pdbx_strand_id
1 'polypeptide(L)'
;ILIGHAGHPEVIGTLGQIPDKFHLVSSVADVEKLQVDNIHDLSYVTQTTLSVDECRDIVGALHQRFPHIKGPHQEDICYATQNRQNAVKELSKLVDVILVIGSPNSSNSNRLRELGEQCGIASYLIDAASDINPAWLANVQAVGITAGASAPEVLVEEVVTYLKTFGNAEVRDLTVIEEDVEFLLPKEL
;
A
#
# COMPACT_ATOMS: atom_id res chain seq x y z
N ILE A 1 6.72 6.02 19.06
CA ILE A 1 6.40 6.80 17.86
C ILE A 1 5.59 5.91 16.93
N LEU A 2 4.45 6.39 16.45
CA LEU A 2 3.65 5.70 15.44
C LEU A 2 3.83 6.41 14.09
N ILE A 3 4.30 5.67 13.09
CA ILE A 3 4.35 6.15 11.71
C ILE A 3 3.01 5.79 11.04
N GLY A 4 2.25 6.79 10.62
CA GLY A 4 0.93 6.56 10.04
C GLY A 4 0.16 7.85 9.75
N HIS A 5 -1.03 7.70 9.19
CA HIS A 5 -1.89 8.82 8.82
C HIS A 5 -2.95 9.10 9.89
N ALA A 6 -3.05 10.35 10.30
CA ALA A 6 -4.06 10.79 11.25
C ALA A 6 -5.48 10.44 10.76
N GLY A 7 -6.32 9.95 11.65
CA GLY A 7 -7.71 9.56 11.32
C GLY A 7 -7.86 8.15 10.73
N HIS A 8 -6.78 7.45 10.39
CA HIS A 8 -6.87 6.07 9.93
C HIS A 8 -7.32 5.15 11.08
N PRO A 9 -8.27 4.20 10.86
CA PRO A 9 -8.79 3.32 11.91
C PRO A 9 -7.71 2.54 12.67
N GLU A 10 -6.71 2.02 11.97
CA GLU A 10 -5.56 1.32 12.57
C GLU A 10 -4.76 2.24 13.50
N VAL A 11 -4.51 3.49 13.08
CA VAL A 11 -3.81 4.50 13.87
C VAL A 11 -4.62 4.85 15.13
N ILE A 12 -5.94 5.08 14.98
CA ILE A 12 -6.84 5.36 16.10
C ILE A 12 -6.84 4.18 17.10
N GLY A 13 -6.94 2.94 16.59
CA GLY A 13 -6.93 1.74 17.42
C GLY A 13 -5.63 1.57 18.19
N THR A 14 -4.48 1.75 17.52
CA THR A 14 -3.16 1.65 18.14
C THR A 14 -2.96 2.72 19.22
N LEU A 15 -3.30 3.98 18.92
CA LEU A 15 -3.18 5.09 19.86
C LEU A 15 -4.12 4.91 21.07
N GLY A 16 -5.28 4.28 20.89
CA GLY A 16 -6.21 3.97 21.97
C GLY A 16 -5.65 2.99 23.02
N GLN A 17 -4.61 2.23 22.69
CA GLN A 17 -3.93 1.32 23.63
C GLN A 17 -2.82 2.01 24.45
N ILE A 18 -2.39 3.21 24.05
CA ILE A 18 -1.27 3.93 24.66
C ILE A 18 -1.73 5.36 24.99
N PRO A 19 -2.42 5.58 26.13
CA PRO A 19 -3.17 6.83 26.36
C PRO A 19 -2.32 8.09 26.52
N ASP A 20 -1.05 8.02 26.94
CA ASP A 20 -0.36 9.24 27.40
C ASP A 20 1.04 9.50 26.85
N LYS A 21 1.61 8.66 25.99
CA LYS A 21 3.01 8.79 25.57
C LYS A 21 3.27 8.35 24.14
N PHE A 22 2.58 8.92 23.18
CA PHE A 22 2.83 8.65 21.79
C PHE A 22 3.07 9.91 20.97
N HIS A 23 3.77 9.73 19.87
CA HIS A 23 3.92 10.73 18.84
C HIS A 23 3.51 10.12 17.51
N LEU A 24 2.63 10.78 16.77
CA LEU A 24 2.26 10.41 15.43
C LEU A 24 3.10 11.20 14.44
N VAL A 25 3.72 10.51 13.49
CA VAL A 25 4.48 11.11 12.38
C VAL A 25 4.00 10.52 11.05
N SER A 26 3.87 11.36 10.05
CA SER A 26 3.45 10.97 8.70
C SER A 26 4.47 11.36 7.63
N SER A 27 5.50 12.09 8.00
CA SER A 27 6.53 12.59 7.08
C SER A 27 7.88 12.77 7.77
N VAL A 28 8.94 12.87 6.97
CA VAL A 28 10.28 13.24 7.45
C VAL A 28 10.26 14.61 8.17
N ALA A 29 9.47 15.57 7.66
CA ALA A 29 9.34 16.88 8.27
C ALA A 29 8.68 16.83 9.66
N ASP A 30 7.82 15.85 9.93
CA ASP A 30 7.26 15.64 11.28
C ASP A 30 8.36 15.13 12.23
N VAL A 31 9.21 14.22 11.74
CA VAL A 31 10.35 13.73 12.52
C VAL A 31 11.28 14.87 12.93
N GLU A 32 11.56 15.81 12.03
CA GLU A 32 12.40 16.98 12.33
C GLU A 32 11.84 17.87 13.43
N LYS A 33 10.52 18.00 13.53
CA LYS A 33 9.83 18.83 14.51
C LYS A 33 9.51 18.11 15.82
N LEU A 34 9.73 16.80 15.86
CA LEU A 34 9.35 15.95 16.98
C LEU A 34 10.06 16.38 18.26
N GLN A 35 9.31 16.56 19.34
CA GLN A 35 9.85 16.81 20.69
C GLN A 35 9.50 15.62 21.57
N VAL A 36 10.51 15.01 22.16
CA VAL A 36 10.37 13.83 23.02
C VAL A 36 11.02 14.10 24.38
N ASP A 37 10.39 13.62 25.43
CA ASP A 37 10.86 13.85 26.81
C ASP A 37 12.10 13.00 27.14
N ASN A 38 12.16 11.78 26.59
CA ASN A 38 13.26 10.85 26.84
C ASN A 38 13.74 10.19 25.54
N ILE A 39 14.91 10.59 25.08
CA ILE A 39 15.51 10.08 23.83
C ILE A 39 16.12 8.68 23.98
N HIS A 40 16.30 8.18 25.21
CA HIS A 40 16.96 6.90 25.48
C HIS A 40 15.99 5.73 25.51
N ASP A 41 14.70 5.98 25.62
CA ASP A 41 13.66 4.96 25.70
C ASP A 41 12.57 5.20 24.67
N LEU A 42 12.97 5.17 23.41
CA LEU A 42 12.09 5.34 22.27
C LEU A 42 11.95 4.06 21.47
N SER A 43 10.74 3.80 21.02
CA SER A 43 10.43 2.76 20.04
C SER A 43 9.52 3.32 18.96
N TYR A 44 9.53 2.73 17.78
CA TYR A 44 8.56 3.04 16.74
C TYR A 44 7.84 1.79 16.27
N VAL A 45 6.62 1.99 15.78
CA VAL A 45 5.80 1.03 15.04
C VAL A 45 5.17 1.75 13.86
N THR A 46 4.69 1.00 12.88
CA THR A 46 4.11 1.58 11.67
C THR A 46 2.70 1.09 11.42
N GLN A 47 1.91 1.90 10.73
CA GLN A 47 0.67 1.45 10.09
C GLN A 47 1.02 0.42 9.00
N THR A 48 0.21 -0.65 8.86
CA THR A 48 0.54 -1.81 8.02
C THR A 48 0.38 -1.58 6.52
N THR A 49 -0.30 -0.50 6.11
CA THR A 49 -0.65 -0.19 4.72
C THR A 49 0.02 1.08 4.16
N LEU A 50 1.16 1.46 4.73
CA LEU A 50 1.95 2.60 4.25
C LEU A 50 2.68 2.30 2.93
N SER A 51 3.13 3.36 2.27
CA SER A 51 4.15 3.26 1.24
C SER A 51 5.45 2.73 1.84
N VAL A 52 6.02 1.70 1.22
CA VAL A 52 7.29 1.10 1.67
C VAL A 52 8.42 2.12 1.59
N ASP A 53 8.47 2.92 0.52
CA ASP A 53 9.53 3.90 0.31
C ASP A 53 9.41 5.08 1.29
N GLU A 54 8.21 5.65 1.46
CA GLU A 54 7.97 6.73 2.43
C GLU A 54 8.26 6.27 3.86
N CYS A 55 7.85 5.05 4.22
CA CYS A 55 8.13 4.48 5.54
C CYS A 55 9.64 4.35 5.77
N ARG A 56 10.40 3.88 4.76
CA ARG A 56 11.86 3.77 4.83
C ARG A 56 12.52 5.12 5.07
N ASP A 57 12.08 6.17 4.39
CA ASP A 57 12.62 7.51 4.53
C ASP A 57 12.34 8.08 5.93
N ILE A 58 11.12 7.88 6.46
CA ILE A 58 10.75 8.30 7.83
C ILE A 58 11.57 7.54 8.87
N VAL A 59 11.71 6.21 8.72
CA VAL A 59 12.52 5.37 9.62
C VAL A 59 13.98 5.79 9.56
N GLY A 60 14.51 6.08 8.37
CA GLY A 60 15.87 6.60 8.21
C GLY A 60 16.08 7.92 8.97
N ALA A 61 15.15 8.85 8.87
CA ALA A 61 15.17 10.12 9.61
C ALA A 61 15.07 9.92 11.13
N LEU A 62 14.24 8.96 11.59
CA LEU A 62 14.15 8.60 13.01
C LEU A 62 15.47 8.05 13.53
N HIS A 63 16.12 7.13 12.83
CA HIS A 63 17.43 6.60 13.24
C HIS A 63 18.54 7.66 13.21
N GLN A 64 18.50 8.56 12.24
CA GLN A 64 19.46 9.67 12.19
C GLN A 64 19.32 10.62 13.41
N ARG A 65 18.07 10.92 13.79
CA ARG A 65 17.79 11.81 14.91
C ARG A 65 17.89 11.14 16.28
N PHE A 66 17.49 9.88 16.36
CA PHE A 66 17.46 9.08 17.57
C PHE A 66 18.20 7.75 17.36
N PRO A 67 19.54 7.73 17.44
CA PRO A 67 20.34 6.55 17.05
C PRO A 67 20.07 5.28 17.86
N HIS A 68 19.43 5.38 19.01
CA HIS A 68 19.09 4.26 19.89
C HIS A 68 17.61 3.86 19.85
N ILE A 69 16.83 4.44 18.93
CA ILE A 69 15.41 4.09 18.77
C ILE A 69 15.27 2.62 18.39
N LYS A 70 14.33 1.94 19.01
CA LYS A 70 14.03 0.52 18.74
C LYS A 70 12.89 0.41 17.75
N GLY A 71 13.09 -0.34 16.70
CA GLY A 71 12.04 -0.72 15.75
C GLY A 71 11.42 -2.08 16.08
N PRO A 72 10.38 -2.47 15.35
CA PRO A 72 9.81 -3.82 15.45
C PRO A 72 10.82 -4.88 15.02
N HIS A 73 10.66 -6.12 15.54
CA HIS A 73 11.53 -7.25 15.17
C HIS A 73 11.32 -7.71 13.72
N GLN A 74 10.15 -7.48 13.16
CA GLN A 74 9.78 -7.70 11.77
C GLN A 74 9.18 -6.40 11.24
N GLU A 75 9.24 -6.19 9.93
CA GLU A 75 8.60 -5.03 9.32
C GLU A 75 7.09 -5.07 9.57
N ASP A 76 6.52 -3.96 10.06
CA ASP A 76 5.08 -3.87 10.34
C ASP A 76 4.25 -3.77 9.05
N ILE A 77 4.84 -3.31 7.93
CA ILE A 77 4.13 -3.27 6.66
C ILE A 77 3.83 -4.71 6.23
N CYS A 78 2.55 -5.00 6.05
CA CYS A 78 2.09 -6.33 5.67
C CYS A 78 2.77 -6.79 4.36
N TYR A 79 3.29 -8.03 4.32
CA TYR A 79 3.94 -8.61 3.14
C TYR A 79 3.07 -8.50 1.88
N ALA A 80 1.74 -8.69 2.00
CA ALA A 80 0.82 -8.55 0.89
C ALA A 80 0.75 -7.10 0.37
N THR A 81 0.92 -6.11 1.24
CA THR A 81 1.04 -4.68 0.86
C THR A 81 2.36 -4.44 0.14
N GLN A 82 3.47 -4.95 0.65
CA GLN A 82 4.79 -4.83 0.04
C GLN A 82 4.85 -5.45 -1.36
N ASN A 83 4.40 -6.70 -1.47
CA ASN A 83 4.44 -7.45 -2.72
C ASN A 83 3.62 -6.76 -3.81
N ARG A 84 2.43 -6.26 -3.46
CA ARG A 84 1.59 -5.52 -4.41
C ARG A 84 2.19 -4.19 -4.84
N GLN A 85 2.84 -3.46 -3.93
CA GLN A 85 3.56 -2.24 -4.30
C GLN A 85 4.72 -2.54 -5.25
N ASN A 86 5.49 -3.59 -5.00
CA ASN A 86 6.56 -4.03 -5.89
C ASN A 86 6.01 -4.45 -7.26
N ALA A 87 4.89 -5.17 -7.29
CA ALA A 87 4.23 -5.54 -8.53
C ALA A 87 3.76 -4.33 -9.34
N VAL A 88 3.20 -3.30 -8.70
CA VAL A 88 2.82 -2.05 -9.40
C VAL A 88 4.03 -1.34 -9.99
N LYS A 89 5.17 -1.30 -9.29
CA LYS A 89 6.41 -0.71 -9.82
C LYS A 89 6.91 -1.43 -11.07
N GLU A 90 6.83 -2.75 -11.11
CA GLU A 90 7.20 -3.52 -12.31
C GLU A 90 6.14 -3.38 -13.42
N LEU A 91 4.85 -3.42 -13.06
CA LEU A 91 3.75 -3.25 -14.00
C LEU A 91 3.81 -1.90 -14.71
N SER A 92 4.14 -0.84 -13.99
CA SER A 92 4.24 0.53 -14.53
C SER A 92 5.26 0.70 -15.66
N LYS A 93 6.22 -0.22 -15.77
CA LYS A 93 7.22 -0.22 -16.84
C LYS A 93 6.69 -0.83 -18.16
N LEU A 94 5.55 -1.49 -18.11
CA LEU A 94 5.05 -2.36 -19.18
C LEU A 94 3.71 -1.89 -19.76
N VAL A 95 3.05 -0.91 -19.13
CA VAL A 95 1.67 -0.55 -19.45
C VAL A 95 1.48 0.97 -19.60
N ASP A 96 0.41 1.37 -20.29
CA ASP A 96 0.06 2.76 -20.54
C ASP A 96 -0.92 3.31 -19.49
N VAL A 97 -1.68 2.43 -18.83
CA VAL A 97 -2.65 2.76 -17.78
C VAL A 97 -2.74 1.63 -16.78
N ILE A 98 -2.99 1.95 -15.51
CA ILE A 98 -3.20 0.97 -14.44
C ILE A 98 -4.62 1.11 -13.89
N LEU A 99 -5.34 -0.01 -13.82
CA LEU A 99 -6.60 -0.14 -13.11
C LEU A 99 -6.34 -0.87 -11.78
N VAL A 100 -6.68 -0.22 -10.69
CA VAL A 100 -6.56 -0.78 -9.34
C VAL A 100 -7.94 -1.15 -8.85
N ILE A 101 -8.18 -2.44 -8.65
CA ILE A 101 -9.47 -2.94 -8.17
C ILE A 101 -9.46 -2.90 -6.64
N GLY A 102 -10.42 -2.20 -6.07
CA GLY A 102 -10.58 -2.07 -4.62
C GLY A 102 -11.41 -0.88 -4.20
N SER A 103 -11.90 -0.92 -2.96
CA SER A 103 -12.75 0.12 -2.43
C SER A 103 -11.99 1.45 -2.21
N PRO A 104 -12.63 2.61 -2.45
CA PRO A 104 -12.09 3.93 -2.10
C PRO A 104 -11.72 4.07 -0.61
N ASN A 105 -12.33 3.26 0.26
CA ASN A 105 -12.02 3.23 1.69
C ASN A 105 -10.81 2.36 2.03
N SER A 106 -10.27 1.61 1.08
CA SER A 106 -9.09 0.76 1.28
C SER A 106 -7.81 1.58 1.17
N SER A 107 -7.09 1.72 2.29
CA SER A 107 -5.79 2.39 2.32
C SER A 107 -4.79 1.73 1.37
N ASN A 108 -4.73 0.40 1.37
CA ASN A 108 -3.85 -0.34 0.45
C ASN A 108 -4.18 -0.07 -1.03
N SER A 109 -5.47 -0.11 -1.42
CA SER A 109 -5.87 0.12 -2.81
C SER A 109 -5.56 1.55 -3.27
N ASN A 110 -5.83 2.55 -2.42
CA ASN A 110 -5.44 3.94 -2.70
C ASN A 110 -3.94 4.07 -2.88
N ARG A 111 -3.15 3.41 -2.03
CA ARG A 111 -1.68 3.44 -2.11
C ARG A 111 -1.16 2.84 -3.43
N LEU A 112 -1.76 1.75 -3.92
CA LEU A 112 -1.37 1.17 -5.22
C LEU A 112 -1.66 2.14 -6.38
N ARG A 113 -2.81 2.84 -6.36
CA ARG A 113 -3.14 3.87 -7.35
C ARG A 113 -2.11 5.02 -7.32
N GLU A 114 -1.86 5.56 -6.13
CA GLU A 114 -0.90 6.66 -5.94
C GLU A 114 0.51 6.26 -6.41
N LEU A 115 0.92 5.04 -6.13
CA LEU A 115 2.21 4.52 -6.57
C LEU A 115 2.31 4.44 -8.10
N GLY A 116 1.26 4.00 -8.78
CA GLY A 116 1.20 4.03 -10.24
C GLY A 116 1.34 5.45 -10.80
N GLU A 117 0.65 6.43 -10.19
CA GLU A 117 0.79 7.85 -10.54
C GLU A 117 2.20 8.39 -10.28
N GLN A 118 2.84 8.02 -9.15
CA GLN A 118 4.23 8.37 -8.85
C GLN A 118 5.22 7.77 -9.86
N CYS A 119 4.91 6.59 -10.41
CA CYS A 119 5.67 6.00 -11.50
C CYS A 119 5.41 6.66 -12.87
N GLY A 120 4.55 7.69 -12.93
CA GLY A 120 4.24 8.43 -14.15
C GLY A 120 3.17 7.79 -15.04
N ILE A 121 2.44 6.77 -14.54
CA ILE A 121 1.39 6.07 -15.27
C ILE A 121 0.01 6.52 -14.77
N ALA A 122 -0.90 6.85 -15.69
CA ALA A 122 -2.29 7.13 -15.34
C ALA A 122 -2.90 5.92 -14.62
N SER A 123 -3.37 6.12 -13.39
CA SER A 123 -3.82 5.05 -12.52
C SER A 123 -5.18 5.37 -11.93
N TYR A 124 -6.11 4.44 -12.03
CA TYR A 124 -7.50 4.62 -11.60
C TYR A 124 -7.92 3.55 -10.62
N LEU A 125 -8.54 3.98 -9.52
CA LEU A 125 -9.16 3.09 -8.54
C LEU A 125 -10.61 2.84 -8.96
N ILE A 126 -11.00 1.57 -9.01
CA ILE A 126 -12.34 1.12 -9.41
C ILE A 126 -12.87 0.07 -8.42
N ASP A 127 -14.14 0.15 -8.07
CA ASP A 127 -14.79 -0.90 -7.29
C ASP A 127 -15.25 -2.06 -8.18
N ALA A 128 -15.64 -1.78 -9.43
CA ALA A 128 -16.16 -2.76 -10.37
C ALA A 128 -15.83 -2.39 -11.83
N ALA A 129 -16.04 -3.32 -12.75
CA ALA A 129 -15.85 -3.09 -14.18
C ALA A 129 -16.72 -1.94 -14.74
N SER A 130 -17.89 -1.68 -14.14
CA SER A 130 -18.79 -0.58 -14.52
C SER A 130 -18.21 0.81 -14.27
N ASP A 131 -17.21 0.94 -13.41
CA ASP A 131 -16.56 2.21 -13.08
C ASP A 131 -15.51 2.62 -14.11
N ILE A 132 -15.15 1.72 -15.01
CA ILE A 132 -14.19 2.00 -16.07
C ILE A 132 -14.76 3.01 -17.04
N ASN A 133 -14.14 4.20 -17.10
CA ASN A 133 -14.46 5.16 -18.13
C ASN A 133 -13.75 4.77 -19.43
N PRO A 134 -14.48 4.49 -20.54
CA PRO A 134 -13.86 4.12 -21.81
C PRO A 134 -12.85 5.16 -22.34
N ALA A 135 -12.99 6.43 -21.94
CA ALA A 135 -12.05 7.47 -22.33
C ALA A 135 -10.63 7.25 -21.76
N TRP A 136 -10.49 6.52 -20.64
CA TRP A 136 -9.19 6.16 -20.07
C TRP A 136 -8.42 5.17 -20.96
N LEU A 137 -9.14 4.45 -21.81
CA LEU A 137 -8.59 3.42 -22.69
C LEU A 137 -8.32 3.95 -24.12
N ALA A 138 -8.58 5.22 -24.36
CA ALA A 138 -8.34 5.82 -25.68
C ALA A 138 -6.85 5.86 -26.01
N ASN A 139 -6.44 5.23 -27.12
CA ASN A 139 -5.04 5.10 -27.56
C ASN A 139 -4.14 4.29 -26.63
N VAL A 140 -4.68 3.54 -25.69
CA VAL A 140 -3.97 2.63 -24.80
C VAL A 140 -3.70 1.31 -25.52
N GLN A 141 -2.47 0.82 -25.48
CA GLN A 141 -2.08 -0.48 -26.04
C GLN A 141 -1.98 -1.56 -24.97
N ALA A 142 -1.59 -1.19 -23.76
CA ALA A 142 -1.43 -2.10 -22.65
C ALA A 142 -2.10 -1.55 -21.38
N VAL A 143 -2.99 -2.35 -20.80
CA VAL A 143 -3.68 -2.06 -19.53
C VAL A 143 -3.11 -2.95 -18.44
N GLY A 144 -2.59 -2.35 -17.40
CA GLY A 144 -2.21 -3.04 -16.17
C GLY A 144 -3.40 -3.19 -15.24
N ILE A 145 -3.57 -4.38 -14.69
CA ILE A 145 -4.60 -4.65 -13.69
C ILE A 145 -3.91 -5.10 -12.41
N THR A 146 -4.27 -4.48 -11.30
CA THR A 146 -3.88 -4.91 -9.96
C THR A 146 -5.07 -4.78 -9.01
N ALA A 147 -4.98 -5.42 -7.86
CA ALA A 147 -6.07 -5.41 -6.89
C ALA A 147 -5.55 -5.18 -5.48
N GLY A 148 -6.35 -4.55 -4.64
CA GLY A 148 -6.09 -4.49 -3.21
C GLY A 148 -6.07 -5.89 -2.58
N ALA A 149 -5.36 -6.05 -1.46
CA ALA A 149 -5.20 -7.35 -0.78
C ALA A 149 -6.53 -8.00 -0.36
N SER A 150 -7.56 -7.21 -0.13
CA SER A 150 -8.90 -7.69 0.25
C SER A 150 -9.91 -7.69 -0.90
N ALA A 151 -9.51 -7.32 -2.12
CA ALA A 151 -10.41 -7.33 -3.27
C ALA A 151 -10.72 -8.79 -3.69
N PRO A 152 -12.01 -9.15 -3.90
CA PRO A 152 -12.37 -10.47 -4.39
C PRO A 152 -11.84 -10.72 -5.80
N GLU A 153 -11.33 -11.92 -6.06
CA GLU A 153 -10.78 -12.30 -7.37
C GLU A 153 -11.82 -12.21 -8.49
N VAL A 154 -13.08 -12.48 -8.19
CA VAL A 154 -14.18 -12.37 -9.17
C VAL A 154 -14.26 -10.97 -9.79
N LEU A 155 -13.96 -9.91 -9.05
CA LEU A 155 -13.95 -8.55 -9.60
C LEU A 155 -12.81 -8.34 -10.60
N VAL A 156 -11.68 -9.00 -10.38
CA VAL A 156 -10.56 -8.99 -11.35
C VAL A 156 -10.97 -9.68 -12.62
N GLU A 157 -11.61 -10.84 -12.52
CA GLU A 157 -12.13 -11.61 -13.67
C GLU A 157 -13.18 -10.82 -14.47
N GLU A 158 -14.09 -10.10 -13.78
CA GLU A 158 -15.07 -9.23 -14.40
C GLU A 158 -14.42 -8.08 -15.18
N VAL A 159 -13.41 -7.42 -14.59
CA VAL A 159 -12.65 -6.36 -15.27
C VAL A 159 -11.92 -6.91 -16.50
N VAL A 160 -11.26 -8.05 -16.39
CA VAL A 160 -10.59 -8.70 -17.53
C VAL A 160 -11.60 -9.03 -18.63
N THR A 161 -12.77 -9.57 -18.25
CA THR A 161 -13.84 -9.89 -19.20
C THR A 161 -14.37 -8.64 -19.90
N TYR A 162 -14.59 -7.57 -19.16
CA TYR A 162 -15.02 -6.30 -19.72
C TYR A 162 -13.99 -5.72 -20.70
N LEU A 163 -12.70 -5.72 -20.33
CA LEU A 163 -11.64 -5.20 -21.21
C LEU A 163 -11.52 -6.00 -22.53
N LYS A 164 -11.76 -7.29 -22.51
CA LYS A 164 -11.82 -8.12 -23.73
C LYS A 164 -12.91 -7.68 -24.72
N THR A 165 -13.93 -6.94 -24.28
CA THR A 165 -14.96 -6.42 -25.19
C THR A 165 -14.46 -5.29 -26.09
N PHE A 166 -13.34 -4.64 -25.75
CA PHE A 166 -12.76 -3.56 -26.55
C PHE A 166 -11.89 -4.05 -27.73
N GLY A 167 -11.59 -5.33 -27.81
CA GLY A 167 -10.80 -5.91 -28.89
C GLY A 167 -10.23 -7.30 -28.56
N ASN A 168 -9.36 -7.81 -29.42
CA ASN A 168 -8.63 -9.05 -29.18
C ASN A 168 -7.49 -8.80 -28.17
N ALA A 169 -7.82 -8.70 -26.89
CA ALA A 169 -6.81 -8.51 -25.85
C ALA A 169 -6.19 -9.86 -25.44
N GLU A 170 -4.87 -9.91 -25.42
CA GLU A 170 -4.10 -10.98 -24.80
C GLU A 170 -3.93 -10.67 -23.31
N VAL A 171 -4.19 -11.66 -22.46
CA VAL A 171 -3.97 -11.53 -21.00
C VAL A 171 -2.64 -12.21 -20.66
N ARG A 172 -1.82 -11.53 -19.89
CA ARG A 172 -0.53 -12.04 -19.41
C ARG A 172 -0.42 -11.80 -17.91
N ASP A 173 -0.01 -12.81 -17.18
CA ASP A 173 0.25 -12.70 -15.76
C ASP A 173 1.65 -12.10 -15.53
N LEU A 174 1.73 -11.15 -14.60
CA LEU A 174 2.98 -10.60 -14.12
C LEU A 174 3.26 -11.12 -12.70
N THR A 175 4.09 -12.14 -12.59
CA THR A 175 4.56 -12.66 -11.30
C THR A 175 5.88 -11.99 -10.94
N VAL A 176 5.89 -11.22 -9.86
CA VAL A 176 7.10 -10.54 -9.32
C VAL A 176 7.70 -11.34 -8.18
N ILE A 177 6.85 -11.98 -7.38
CA ILE A 177 7.25 -12.83 -6.26
C ILE A 177 6.24 -13.96 -6.08
N GLU A 178 6.70 -15.14 -5.72
CA GLU A 178 5.85 -16.24 -5.29
C GLU A 178 5.63 -16.14 -3.78
N GLU A 179 4.37 -16.17 -3.35
CA GLU A 179 3.99 -16.13 -1.95
C GLU A 179 3.80 -17.56 -1.43
N ASP A 180 4.53 -17.93 -0.38
CA ASP A 180 4.44 -19.23 0.30
C ASP A 180 4.04 -19.10 1.78
N VAL A 181 3.35 -18.00 2.11
CA VAL A 181 2.96 -17.70 3.49
C VAL A 181 1.74 -18.51 3.90
N GLU A 182 1.92 -19.38 4.88
CA GLU A 182 0.85 -20.15 5.51
C GLU A 182 0.53 -19.61 6.91
N PHE A 183 -0.75 -19.35 7.17
CA PHE A 183 -1.24 -19.00 8.50
C PHE A 183 -1.74 -20.26 9.21
N LEU A 184 -1.10 -20.61 10.30
CA LEU A 184 -1.55 -21.71 11.14
C LEU A 184 -2.83 -21.33 11.87
N LEU A 185 -3.72 -22.30 12.05
CA LEU A 185 -4.89 -22.12 12.93
C LEU A 185 -4.42 -21.88 14.38
N PRO A 186 -5.18 -21.08 15.16
CA PRO A 186 -4.93 -20.93 16.58
C PRO A 186 -4.88 -22.29 17.27
N LYS A 187 -3.94 -22.48 18.20
CA LYS A 187 -3.75 -23.77 18.90
C LYS A 187 -4.94 -24.20 19.77
N GLU A 188 -5.89 -23.27 19.96
CA GLU A 188 -7.08 -23.44 20.81
C GLU A 188 -8.34 -23.82 20.01
N LEU A 189 -8.20 -24.03 18.71
CA LEU A 189 -9.19 -24.62 17.81
C LEU A 189 -8.76 -26.08 17.47
#